data_55bceadc1d263976686191f956bf7abf
#
_entry.id   55bceadc1d263976686191f956bf7abf
#
_cell.length_a   1.000
_cell.length_b   1.000
_cell.length_c   1.000
_cell.angle_alpha   90.00
_cell.angle_beta   90.00
_cell.angle_gamma   90.00
#
_symmetry.space_group_name_H-M   'P 1'
#
loop_
_entity.id
_entity.type
_entity.pdbx_description
1 polymer ?
#
loop_
_entity_poly.entity_id
_entity_poly.type
_entity_poly.pdbx_seq_one_letter_code
_entity_poly.pdbx_strand_id
1 'polypeptide(L)'
;MLKINKIKSPTFAVNTDIVKKNIQKIQNKLGETTIFRPHFKTHDNKQTANIFRELGINKITVSSIEMAIYFRRLGFKDINISFPINFREQKALQKLSKNTNLHLLVSNSFSAKQLSSLNDIKANVWIEIDTGYKRSGILHNNLEEIQDCIKLITQASHLNFSGFLNHNGETYLLNKKEEILQSTLDSIAKMNFLKSEFSNYSPKISIGDTPGCSLLDNFDGIDEIRPGNFVYYDLMMLEKQVCTKEQIAATLFCPIVDINNDRKEIIIHGGAIHFSKEFIEFNNKKIFGRAIKHYSTDISEINEDIVSLSQEHGIVKINNSNFENYKPGNLIEIIPVHSCLAANLMKGKTRHY
;
A
#
# COMPACT_ATOMS: atom_id res chain seq x y z
N MET A 1 -2.97 -24.85 -4.04
CA MET A 1 -4.17 -24.59 -4.87
C MET A 1 -5.36 -24.29 -3.96
N LEU A 2 -6.09 -23.21 -4.19
CA LEU A 2 -7.25 -22.81 -3.39
C LEU A 2 -8.38 -23.85 -3.52
N LYS A 3 -8.89 -24.36 -2.40
CA LYS A 3 -10.00 -25.32 -2.38
C LYS A 3 -11.34 -24.55 -2.47
N ILE A 4 -11.77 -24.22 -3.68
CA ILE A 4 -12.95 -23.40 -3.99
C ILE A 4 -14.22 -23.95 -3.31
N ASN A 5 -14.43 -25.27 -3.35
CA ASN A 5 -15.59 -25.96 -2.73
C ASN A 5 -15.67 -25.82 -1.19
N LYS A 6 -14.63 -25.32 -0.54
CA LYS A 6 -14.60 -25.05 0.90
C LYS A 6 -14.89 -23.59 1.27
N ILE A 7 -15.11 -22.72 0.28
CA ILE A 7 -15.47 -21.33 0.50
C ILE A 7 -16.97 -21.24 0.73
N LYS A 8 -17.37 -20.80 1.93
CA LYS A 8 -18.78 -20.69 2.36
C LYS A 8 -19.23 -19.24 2.62
N SER A 9 -18.30 -18.33 2.70
CA SER A 9 -18.52 -16.90 3.03
C SER A 9 -17.45 -16.05 2.34
N PRO A 10 -17.59 -14.73 2.31
CA PRO A 10 -16.58 -13.86 1.73
C PRO A 10 -15.19 -14.22 2.20
N THR A 11 -14.30 -14.45 1.26
CA THR A 11 -12.92 -14.91 1.51
C THR A 11 -11.96 -14.10 0.67
N PHE A 12 -10.97 -13.46 1.33
CA PHE A 12 -9.88 -12.78 0.64
C PHE A 12 -8.81 -13.81 0.30
N ALA A 13 -8.53 -13.99 -0.97
CA ALA A 13 -7.60 -15.00 -1.47
C ALA A 13 -6.36 -14.32 -2.08
N VAL A 14 -5.19 -14.81 -1.72
CA VAL A 14 -3.90 -14.28 -2.17
C VAL A 14 -3.13 -15.36 -2.90
N ASN A 15 -2.82 -15.12 -4.17
CA ASN A 15 -1.95 -15.96 -4.99
C ASN A 15 -0.49 -15.65 -4.68
N THR A 16 0.19 -16.56 -4.01
CA THR A 16 1.57 -16.38 -3.53
C THR A 16 2.60 -16.35 -4.67
N ASP A 17 2.33 -17.00 -5.78
CA ASP A 17 3.24 -16.98 -6.94
C ASP A 17 3.21 -15.63 -7.65
N ILE A 18 2.02 -15.01 -7.76
CA ILE A 18 1.89 -13.65 -8.29
C ILE A 18 2.57 -12.66 -7.34
N VAL A 19 2.38 -12.80 -6.02
CA VAL A 19 3.08 -11.99 -5.01
C VAL A 19 4.59 -12.03 -5.21
N LYS A 20 5.17 -13.22 -5.35
CA LYS A 20 6.63 -13.38 -5.60
C LYS A 20 7.06 -12.67 -6.88
N LYS A 21 6.33 -12.85 -7.97
CA LYS A 21 6.62 -12.20 -9.26
C LYS A 21 6.55 -10.67 -9.16
N ASN A 22 5.57 -10.13 -8.46
CA ASN A 22 5.43 -8.68 -8.26
C ASN A 22 6.61 -8.12 -7.45
N ILE A 23 7.03 -8.80 -6.39
CA ILE A 23 8.21 -8.40 -5.60
C ILE A 23 9.46 -8.42 -6.45
N GLN A 24 9.72 -9.51 -7.17
CA GLN A 24 10.89 -9.65 -8.04
C GLN A 24 10.91 -8.60 -9.16
N LYS A 25 9.74 -8.26 -9.73
CA LYS A 25 9.63 -7.21 -10.76
C LYS A 25 10.13 -5.85 -10.25
N ILE A 26 9.81 -5.48 -9.00
CA ILE A 26 10.34 -4.25 -8.39
C ILE A 26 11.83 -4.39 -8.07
N GLN A 27 12.25 -5.53 -7.50
CA GLN A 27 13.68 -5.77 -7.19
C GLN A 27 14.57 -5.64 -8.42
N ASN A 28 14.13 -6.14 -9.57
CA ASN A 28 14.91 -6.10 -10.83
C ASN A 28 15.12 -4.68 -11.39
N LYS A 29 14.40 -3.68 -10.89
CA LYS A 29 14.57 -2.27 -11.25
C LYS A 29 15.54 -1.52 -10.32
N LEU A 30 15.95 -2.14 -9.21
CA LEU A 30 16.81 -1.49 -8.23
C LEU A 30 18.24 -1.42 -8.73
N GLY A 31 18.88 -0.26 -8.53
CA GLY A 31 20.33 -0.14 -8.61
C GLY A 31 21.02 -0.81 -7.42
N GLU A 32 22.33 -0.99 -7.52
CA GLU A 32 23.13 -1.65 -6.46
C GLU A 32 23.01 -1.02 -5.08
N THR A 33 22.74 0.29 -5.01
CA THR A 33 22.71 1.08 -3.77
C THR A 33 21.31 1.38 -3.27
N THR A 34 20.26 1.17 -4.09
CA THR A 34 18.88 1.50 -3.74
C THR A 34 18.31 0.51 -2.74
N ILE A 35 17.90 0.99 -1.58
CA ILE A 35 17.28 0.17 -0.55
C ILE A 35 15.81 -0.09 -0.89
N PHE A 36 15.41 -1.35 -0.91
CA PHE A 36 14.02 -1.75 -0.98
C PHE A 36 13.47 -1.96 0.42
N ARG A 37 12.56 -1.07 0.85
CA ARG A 37 11.92 -1.08 2.16
C ARG A 37 10.39 -1.07 2.03
N PRO A 38 9.77 -2.12 1.47
CA PRO A 38 8.35 -2.16 1.12
C PRO A 38 7.44 -1.84 2.30
N HIS A 39 6.29 -1.24 2.01
CA HIS A 39 5.32 -0.85 3.02
C HIS A 39 4.36 -1.99 3.36
N PHE A 40 4.45 -2.52 4.56
CA PHE A 40 3.72 -3.71 5.01
C PHE A 40 2.27 -3.46 5.44
N LYS A 41 1.74 -2.23 5.32
CA LYS A 41 0.33 -1.95 5.63
C LYS A 41 -0.66 -2.69 4.73
N THR A 42 -0.27 -3.00 3.48
CA THR A 42 -1.12 -3.71 2.52
C THR A 42 -1.32 -5.17 2.89
N HIS A 43 -0.28 -5.80 3.42
CA HIS A 43 -0.22 -7.23 3.71
C HIS A 43 0.21 -7.47 5.16
N ASP A 44 -0.50 -6.89 6.10
CA ASP A 44 -0.26 -7.01 7.54
C ASP A 44 -0.51 -8.45 8.03
N ASN A 45 0.29 -9.39 7.50
CA ASN A 45 0.22 -10.80 7.84
C ASN A 45 1.57 -11.52 7.69
N LYS A 46 1.75 -12.59 8.47
CA LYS A 46 2.97 -13.39 8.52
C LYS A 46 3.31 -14.08 7.19
N GLN A 47 2.30 -14.58 6.48
CA GLN A 47 2.51 -15.37 5.26
C GLN A 47 3.19 -14.54 4.18
N THR A 48 2.61 -13.39 3.83
CA THR A 48 3.21 -12.49 2.84
C THR A 48 4.55 -11.92 3.33
N ALA A 49 4.67 -11.58 4.63
CA ALA A 49 5.94 -11.11 5.20
C ALA A 49 7.08 -12.14 5.06
N ASN A 50 6.79 -13.43 5.19
CA ASN A 50 7.77 -14.49 4.97
C ASN A 50 8.24 -14.56 3.52
N ILE A 51 7.37 -14.32 2.53
CA ILE A 51 7.77 -14.27 1.11
C ILE A 51 8.82 -13.17 0.88
N PHE A 52 8.63 -11.99 1.46
CA PHE A 52 9.63 -10.92 1.38
C PHE A 52 10.97 -11.35 1.97
N ARG A 53 10.96 -12.04 3.11
CA ARG A 53 12.18 -12.53 3.76
C ARG A 53 12.88 -13.61 2.92
N GLU A 54 12.13 -14.54 2.34
CA GLU A 54 12.66 -15.56 1.41
C GLU A 54 13.36 -14.93 0.20
N LEU A 55 12.91 -13.75 -0.22
CA LEU A 55 13.51 -12.95 -1.30
C LEU A 55 14.62 -11.99 -0.81
N GLY A 56 15.10 -12.15 0.43
CA GLY A 56 16.20 -11.37 0.99
C GLY A 56 15.82 -9.99 1.51
N ILE A 57 14.53 -9.62 1.54
CA ILE A 57 14.06 -8.31 1.98
C ILE A 57 13.80 -8.33 3.48
N ASN A 58 14.67 -7.64 4.24
CA ASN A 58 14.65 -7.59 5.70
C ASN A 58 14.40 -6.19 6.28
N LYS A 59 14.38 -5.17 5.44
CA LYS A 59 14.05 -3.79 5.80
C LYS A 59 12.62 -3.51 5.40
N ILE A 60 11.81 -2.98 6.32
CA ILE A 60 10.37 -2.79 6.09
C ILE A 60 9.89 -1.42 6.51
N THR A 61 8.78 -1.01 5.95
CA THR A 61 8.02 0.17 6.36
C THR A 61 6.67 -0.25 6.93
N VAL A 62 6.24 0.43 7.98
CA VAL A 62 4.94 0.22 8.63
C VAL A 62 4.24 1.56 8.90
N SER A 63 2.93 1.54 9.24
CA SER A 63 2.13 2.74 9.51
C SER A 63 1.93 3.03 10.99
N SER A 64 2.29 2.11 11.90
CA SER A 64 2.04 2.27 13.32
C SER A 64 3.07 1.54 14.18
N ILE A 65 3.12 1.92 15.44
CA ILE A 65 3.96 1.25 16.43
C ILE A 65 3.49 -0.19 16.67
N GLU A 66 2.18 -0.42 16.66
CA GLU A 66 1.60 -1.74 16.80
C GLU A 66 2.09 -2.69 15.70
N MET A 67 2.04 -2.25 14.43
CA MET A 67 2.59 -3.00 13.30
C MET A 67 4.10 -3.22 13.47
N ALA A 68 4.85 -2.20 13.90
CA ALA A 68 6.29 -2.34 14.13
C ALA A 68 6.59 -3.42 15.19
N ILE A 69 5.84 -3.45 16.29
CA ILE A 69 5.96 -4.48 17.34
C ILE A 69 5.61 -5.87 16.77
N TYR A 70 4.54 -5.97 15.98
CA TYR A 70 4.13 -7.22 15.35
C TYR A 70 5.23 -7.78 14.45
N PHE A 71 5.72 -6.99 13.49
CA PHE A 71 6.76 -7.46 12.57
C PHE A 71 8.13 -7.64 13.25
N ARG A 72 8.43 -6.86 14.29
CA ARG A 72 9.61 -7.08 15.12
C ARG A 72 9.59 -8.48 15.78
N ARG A 73 8.42 -8.91 16.29
CA ARG A 73 8.23 -10.27 16.83
C ARG A 73 8.40 -11.36 15.76
N LEU A 74 8.07 -11.03 14.51
CA LEU A 74 8.32 -11.92 13.37
C LEU A 74 9.78 -11.90 12.87
N GLY A 75 10.69 -11.14 13.52
CA GLY A 75 12.12 -11.15 13.27
C GLY A 75 12.66 -10.02 12.38
N PHE A 76 11.82 -9.08 11.92
CA PHE A 76 12.30 -7.87 11.23
C PHE A 76 12.96 -6.93 12.25
N LYS A 77 14.20 -6.52 11.97
CA LYS A 77 15.00 -5.69 12.89
C LYS A 77 15.26 -4.28 12.39
N ASP A 78 14.98 -4.01 11.12
CA ASP A 78 15.15 -2.70 10.48
C ASP A 78 13.78 -2.22 10.00
N ILE A 79 13.18 -1.29 10.77
CA ILE A 79 11.77 -0.91 10.62
C ILE A 79 11.63 0.60 10.56
N ASN A 80 11.02 1.10 9.47
CA ASN A 80 10.62 2.49 9.32
C ASN A 80 9.13 2.64 9.65
N ILE A 81 8.80 3.48 10.62
CA ILE A 81 7.42 3.91 10.88
C ILE A 81 7.17 5.18 10.05
N SER A 82 6.67 5.00 8.81
CA SER A 82 6.36 6.11 7.90
C SER A 82 4.97 6.70 8.19
N PHE A 83 4.84 7.23 9.37
CA PHE A 83 3.72 8.01 9.86
C PHE A 83 4.26 9.05 10.83
N PRO A 84 3.79 10.31 10.83
CA PRO A 84 4.20 11.31 11.80
C PRO A 84 4.12 10.78 13.22
N ILE A 85 5.16 11.03 14.02
CA ILE A 85 5.29 10.42 15.35
C ILE A 85 4.06 10.69 16.22
N ASN A 86 3.47 9.63 16.76
CA ASN A 86 2.45 9.71 17.79
C ASN A 86 3.10 9.75 19.18
N PHE A 87 3.27 10.94 19.75
CA PHE A 87 3.89 11.12 21.07
C PHE A 87 3.09 10.52 22.23
N ARG A 88 1.80 10.17 22.02
CA ARG A 88 1.00 9.44 23.02
C ARG A 88 1.50 8.00 23.24
N GLU A 89 2.26 7.45 22.29
CA GLU A 89 2.80 6.09 22.34
C GLU A 89 4.30 6.07 22.72
N GLN A 90 4.83 7.14 23.32
CA GLN A 90 6.25 7.30 23.66
C GLN A 90 6.85 6.09 24.37
N LYS A 91 6.15 5.51 25.38
CA LYS A 91 6.64 4.33 26.12
C LYS A 91 6.82 3.09 25.23
N ALA A 92 5.97 2.94 24.23
CA ALA A 92 6.09 1.83 23.27
C ALA A 92 7.27 2.07 22.30
N LEU A 93 7.48 3.31 21.85
CA LEU A 93 8.65 3.71 21.05
C LEU A 93 9.96 3.46 21.80
N GLN A 94 10.06 3.84 23.09
CA GLN A 94 11.23 3.58 23.93
C GLN A 94 11.57 2.09 24.03
N LYS A 95 10.57 1.23 24.18
CA LYS A 95 10.78 -0.23 24.23
C LYS A 95 11.24 -0.77 22.88
N LEU A 96 10.64 -0.29 21.79
CA LEU A 96 10.93 -0.73 20.43
C LEU A 96 12.35 -0.32 20.00
N SER A 97 12.78 0.90 20.31
CA SER A 97 14.09 1.43 19.93
C SER A 97 15.28 0.65 20.51
N LYS A 98 15.10 -0.02 21.67
CA LYS A 98 16.19 -0.78 22.32
C LYS A 98 16.67 -1.98 21.50
N ASN A 99 15.80 -2.57 20.66
CA ASN A 99 16.07 -3.83 19.97
C ASN A 99 15.76 -3.79 18.48
N THR A 100 15.62 -2.58 17.91
CA THR A 100 15.23 -2.36 16.51
C THR A 100 16.08 -1.25 15.94
N ASN A 101 16.61 -1.42 14.74
CA ASN A 101 17.10 -0.30 13.94
C ASN A 101 15.87 0.49 13.50
N LEU A 102 15.47 1.42 14.35
CA LEU A 102 14.21 2.14 14.23
C LEU A 102 14.40 3.39 13.41
N HIS A 103 13.51 3.59 12.44
CA HIS A 103 13.40 4.82 11.67
C HIS A 103 12.07 5.50 12.00
N LEU A 104 12.13 6.81 12.28
CA LEU A 104 10.98 7.64 12.64
C LEU A 104 10.83 8.80 11.67
N LEU A 105 9.61 9.33 11.57
CA LEU A 105 9.25 10.40 10.65
C LEU A 105 8.80 11.64 11.41
N VAL A 106 9.49 12.75 11.21
CA VAL A 106 9.05 14.09 11.66
C VAL A 106 8.52 14.88 10.48
N SER A 107 7.47 15.68 10.72
CA SER A 107 6.76 16.43 9.67
C SER A 107 6.79 17.94 9.86
N ASN A 108 7.48 18.43 10.92
CA ASN A 108 7.66 19.84 11.24
C ASN A 108 8.71 20.02 12.37
N SER A 109 9.14 21.25 12.58
CA SER A 109 10.11 21.62 13.62
C SER A 109 9.64 21.33 15.06
N PHE A 110 8.33 21.42 15.32
CA PHE A 110 7.77 21.06 16.61
C PHE A 110 7.95 19.57 16.92
N SER A 111 7.66 18.68 15.98
CA SER A 111 7.84 17.24 16.15
C SER A 111 9.32 16.85 16.26
N ALA A 112 10.20 17.53 15.52
CA ALA A 112 11.65 17.35 15.63
C ALA A 112 12.15 17.76 17.02
N LYS A 113 11.71 18.91 17.54
CA LYS A 113 12.05 19.39 18.88
C LYS A 113 11.55 18.46 19.98
N GLN A 114 10.31 17.97 19.88
CA GLN A 114 9.79 17.01 20.86
C GLN A 114 10.59 15.70 20.83
N LEU A 115 10.88 15.15 19.65
CA LEU A 115 11.65 13.91 19.55
C LEU A 115 13.07 14.08 20.10
N SER A 116 13.74 15.20 19.82
CA SER A 116 15.10 15.47 20.31
C SER A 116 15.19 15.62 21.84
N SER A 117 14.09 15.89 22.51
CA SER A 117 14.04 15.91 23.99
C SER A 117 13.86 14.51 24.63
N LEU A 118 13.61 13.47 23.84
CA LEU A 118 13.34 12.12 24.32
C LEU A 118 14.62 11.24 24.30
N ASN A 119 15.54 11.51 25.20
CA ASN A 119 16.88 10.91 25.25
C ASN A 119 16.92 9.37 25.28
N ASP A 120 15.81 8.72 25.68
CA ASP A 120 15.69 7.26 25.77
C ASP A 120 15.30 6.60 24.45
N ILE A 121 15.07 7.37 23.38
CA ILE A 121 14.69 6.87 22.06
C ILE A 121 15.84 7.02 21.09
N LYS A 122 16.52 5.92 20.78
CA LYS A 122 17.53 5.91 19.70
C LYS A 122 16.86 5.62 18.37
N ALA A 123 17.02 6.51 17.38
CA ALA A 123 16.37 6.35 16.09
C ALA A 123 17.12 7.05 14.95
N ASN A 124 16.93 6.50 13.75
CA ASN A 124 17.20 7.19 12.50
C ASN A 124 15.97 8.05 12.16
N VAL A 125 16.17 9.32 11.83
CA VAL A 125 15.07 10.28 11.65
C VAL A 125 15.00 10.75 10.21
N TRP A 126 13.83 10.62 9.62
CA TRP A 126 13.48 11.17 8.33
C TRP A 126 12.65 12.42 8.50
N ILE A 127 12.87 13.42 7.65
CA ILE A 127 12.01 14.60 7.54
C ILE A 127 11.03 14.34 6.40
N GLU A 128 9.72 14.40 6.68
CA GLU A 128 8.67 14.26 5.67
C GLU A 128 8.59 15.52 4.82
N ILE A 129 8.71 15.36 3.51
CA ILE A 129 8.63 16.45 2.54
C ILE A 129 7.33 16.36 1.75
N ASP A 130 6.59 17.45 1.74
CA ASP A 130 5.43 17.63 0.86
C ASP A 130 5.88 18.20 -0.49
N THR A 131 5.75 17.38 -1.53
CA THR A 131 6.06 17.77 -2.91
C THR A 131 4.84 18.24 -3.71
N GLY A 132 3.65 18.31 -3.06
CA GLY A 132 2.41 18.80 -3.67
C GLY A 132 1.14 18.11 -3.22
N TYR A 133 1.22 16.96 -2.55
CA TYR A 133 0.05 16.20 -2.10
C TYR A 133 -0.74 16.85 -0.97
N LYS A 134 -0.13 17.73 -0.17
CA LYS A 134 -0.77 18.57 0.88
C LYS A 134 -1.47 17.77 1.98
N ARG A 135 -0.89 16.63 2.38
CA ARG A 135 -1.41 15.81 3.49
C ARG A 135 -0.68 16.08 4.80
N SER A 136 0.64 15.98 4.79
CA SER A 136 1.55 16.20 5.91
C SER A 136 2.95 16.45 5.37
N GLY A 137 3.87 16.91 6.22
CA GLY A 137 5.24 17.20 5.84
C GLY A 137 5.52 18.68 5.60
N ILE A 138 6.79 19.03 5.48
CA ILE A 138 7.26 20.38 5.20
C ILE A 138 7.25 20.58 3.68
N LEU A 139 6.76 21.71 3.20
CA LEU A 139 6.84 22.06 1.78
C LEU A 139 8.30 22.05 1.32
N HIS A 140 8.57 21.45 0.17
CA HIS A 140 9.93 21.29 -0.37
C HIS A 140 10.72 22.60 -0.53
N ASN A 141 10.05 23.76 -0.61
CA ASN A 141 10.66 25.08 -0.74
C ASN A 141 10.76 25.85 0.61
N ASN A 142 10.28 25.29 1.71
CA ASN A 142 10.42 25.88 3.03
C ASN A 142 11.77 25.44 3.65
N LEU A 143 12.87 25.97 3.08
CA LEU A 143 14.22 25.57 3.44
C LEU A 143 14.60 25.93 4.89
N GLU A 144 14.02 27.00 5.43
CA GLU A 144 14.26 27.43 6.80
C GLU A 144 13.76 26.39 7.81
N GLU A 145 12.52 25.94 7.69
CA GLU A 145 11.95 24.93 8.60
C GLU A 145 12.65 23.57 8.44
N ILE A 146 13.04 23.20 7.21
CA ILE A 146 13.82 21.98 6.96
C ILE A 146 15.17 22.07 7.66
N GLN A 147 15.88 23.20 7.55
CA GLN A 147 17.16 23.44 8.22
C GLN A 147 17.04 23.37 9.74
N ASP A 148 15.96 23.93 10.31
CA ASP A 148 15.70 23.86 11.76
C ASP A 148 15.45 22.44 12.23
N CYS A 149 14.69 21.64 11.48
CA CYS A 149 14.53 20.21 11.77
C CYS A 149 15.87 19.46 11.75
N ILE A 150 16.72 19.69 10.74
CA ILE A 150 18.05 19.08 10.65
C ILE A 150 18.90 19.43 11.86
N LYS A 151 18.97 20.72 12.23
CA LYS A 151 19.72 21.18 13.41
C LYS A 151 19.25 20.50 14.69
N LEU A 152 17.93 20.48 14.95
CA LEU A 152 17.36 19.84 16.13
C LEU A 152 17.68 18.34 16.21
N ILE A 153 17.63 17.64 15.08
CA ILE A 153 17.95 16.21 15.02
C ILE A 153 19.46 15.98 15.23
N THR A 154 20.32 16.73 14.56
CA THR A 154 21.78 16.52 14.60
C THR A 154 22.43 16.94 15.91
N GLN A 155 21.80 17.85 16.65
CA GLN A 155 22.24 18.24 18.00
C GLN A 155 21.90 17.18 19.07
N ALA A 156 20.97 16.29 18.81
CA ALA A 156 20.55 15.24 19.73
C ALA A 156 21.38 13.97 19.49
N SER A 157 22.34 13.66 20.38
CA SER A 157 23.29 12.53 20.22
C SER A 157 22.66 11.14 20.10
N HIS A 158 21.39 10.98 20.47
CA HIS A 158 20.63 9.73 20.39
C HIS A 158 19.85 9.59 19.07
N LEU A 159 19.83 10.64 18.23
CA LEU A 159 19.17 10.65 16.93
C LEU A 159 20.21 10.71 15.80
N ASN A 160 19.86 10.11 14.68
CA ASN A 160 20.65 10.14 13.46
C ASN A 160 19.80 10.67 12.30
N PHE A 161 20.18 11.79 11.71
CA PHE A 161 19.49 12.31 10.52
C PHE A 161 19.73 11.40 9.33
N SER A 162 18.67 10.86 8.75
CA SER A 162 18.72 9.92 7.61
C SER A 162 18.56 10.61 6.27
N GLY A 163 17.78 11.69 6.23
CA GLY A 163 17.46 12.40 4.99
C GLY A 163 15.98 12.74 4.88
N PHE A 164 15.53 12.82 3.64
CA PHE A 164 14.18 13.27 3.27
C PHE A 164 13.33 12.11 2.80
N LEU A 165 12.08 12.09 3.26
CA LEU A 165 11.11 11.06 2.93
C LEU A 165 9.88 11.71 2.30
N ASN A 166 9.45 11.19 1.15
CA ASN A 166 8.25 11.66 0.47
C ASN A 166 7.27 10.51 0.20
N HIS A 167 5.99 10.82 0.27
CA HIS A 167 4.91 10.00 -0.27
C HIS A 167 4.12 10.82 -1.30
N ASN A 168 4.33 10.54 -2.57
CA ASN A 168 3.59 11.20 -3.64
C ASN A 168 2.19 10.61 -3.79
N GLY A 169 1.26 11.02 -2.90
CA GLY A 169 -0.13 10.54 -2.94
C GLY A 169 -0.95 11.12 -4.08
N GLU A 170 -0.46 12.16 -4.76
CA GLU A 170 -1.11 12.75 -5.94
C GLU A 170 -1.25 11.72 -7.07
N THR A 171 -0.29 10.80 -7.21
CA THR A 171 -0.32 9.72 -8.21
C THR A 171 -1.57 8.84 -8.14
N TYR A 172 -2.21 8.75 -6.97
CA TYR A 172 -3.48 8.02 -6.80
C TYR A 172 -4.70 8.81 -7.30
N LEU A 173 -4.59 10.12 -7.48
CA LEU A 173 -5.67 10.98 -7.97
C LEU A 173 -5.66 11.11 -9.50
N LEU A 174 -4.51 10.89 -10.14
CA LEU A 174 -4.32 10.94 -11.57
C LEU A 174 -4.84 9.66 -12.25
N ASN A 175 -5.32 9.77 -13.49
CA ASN A 175 -5.94 8.67 -14.21
C ASN A 175 -5.12 8.16 -15.41
N LYS A 176 -4.17 8.94 -15.89
CA LYS A 176 -3.35 8.58 -17.05
C LYS A 176 -1.94 8.22 -16.61
N LYS A 177 -1.40 7.17 -17.21
CA LYS A 177 -0.04 6.67 -16.94
C LYS A 177 1.02 7.77 -17.11
N GLU A 178 0.89 8.59 -18.14
CA GLU A 178 1.84 9.67 -18.45
C GLU A 178 1.81 10.77 -17.38
N GLU A 179 0.61 11.13 -16.89
CA GLU A 179 0.44 12.12 -15.81
C GLU A 179 1.03 11.62 -14.50
N ILE A 180 0.83 10.33 -14.19
CA ILE A 180 1.40 9.67 -12.99
C ILE A 180 2.93 9.69 -13.07
N LEU A 181 3.49 9.33 -14.22
CA LEU A 181 4.94 9.33 -14.41
C LEU A 181 5.52 10.74 -14.29
N GLN A 182 4.89 11.75 -14.91
CA GLN A 182 5.32 13.14 -14.81
C GLN A 182 5.30 13.65 -13.37
N SER A 183 4.19 13.44 -12.64
CA SER A 183 4.08 13.81 -11.21
C SER A 183 5.15 13.13 -10.36
N THR A 184 5.50 11.87 -10.68
CA THR A 184 6.56 11.14 -9.99
C THR A 184 7.93 11.76 -10.25
N LEU A 185 8.25 12.09 -11.51
CA LEU A 185 9.52 12.71 -11.88
C LEU A 185 9.66 14.11 -11.27
N ASP A 186 8.58 14.91 -11.27
CA ASP A 186 8.56 16.24 -10.64
C ASP A 186 8.81 16.15 -9.12
N SER A 187 8.21 15.15 -8.47
CA SER A 187 8.44 14.89 -7.06
C SER A 187 9.91 14.50 -6.78
N ILE A 188 10.49 13.63 -7.60
CA ILE A 188 11.92 13.23 -7.51
C ILE A 188 12.85 14.43 -7.73
N ALA A 189 12.55 15.30 -8.69
CA ALA A 189 13.33 16.50 -8.94
C ALA A 189 13.37 17.43 -7.71
N LYS A 190 12.21 17.64 -7.05
CA LYS A 190 12.12 18.42 -5.81
C LYS A 190 12.91 17.79 -4.67
N MET A 191 12.90 16.46 -4.55
CA MET A 191 13.66 15.75 -3.53
C MET A 191 15.18 15.83 -3.79
N ASN A 192 15.61 15.70 -5.04
CA ASN A 192 17.02 15.83 -5.42
C ASN A 192 17.53 17.27 -5.26
N PHE A 193 16.70 18.28 -5.49
CA PHE A 193 17.01 19.67 -5.14
C PHE A 193 17.35 19.77 -3.66
N LEU A 194 16.54 19.24 -2.75
CA LEU A 194 16.82 19.24 -1.32
C LEU A 194 18.10 18.46 -0.96
N LYS A 195 18.35 17.34 -1.64
CA LYS A 195 19.61 16.58 -1.46
C LYS A 195 20.84 17.42 -1.79
N SER A 196 20.75 18.25 -2.82
CA SER A 196 21.82 19.18 -3.21
C SER A 196 21.97 20.33 -2.21
N GLU A 197 20.88 21.02 -1.85
CA GLU A 197 20.89 22.16 -0.90
C GLU A 197 21.47 21.80 0.46
N PHE A 198 21.17 20.60 0.94
CA PHE A 198 21.62 20.11 2.24
C PHE A 198 22.75 19.07 2.14
N SER A 199 23.55 19.11 1.08
CA SER A 199 24.61 18.13 0.77
C SER A 199 25.65 17.96 1.88
N ASN A 200 25.93 18.99 2.66
CA ASN A 200 26.81 18.96 3.82
C ASN A 200 26.34 18.01 4.96
N TYR A 201 25.05 17.61 4.96
CA TYR A 201 24.50 16.62 5.87
C TYR A 201 24.37 15.22 5.24
N SER A 202 24.76 15.08 3.96
CA SER A 202 24.67 13.83 3.19
C SER A 202 23.29 13.15 3.27
N PRO A 203 22.17 13.86 3.03
CA PRO A 203 20.83 13.30 3.16
C PRO A 203 20.56 12.25 2.12
N LYS A 204 19.84 11.18 2.52
CA LYS A 204 19.25 10.19 1.61
C LYS A 204 17.88 10.61 1.15
N ILE A 205 17.48 10.13 -0.03
CA ILE A 205 16.14 10.32 -0.59
C ILE A 205 15.37 9.00 -0.50
N SER A 206 14.22 9.03 0.17
CA SER A 206 13.31 7.91 0.28
C SER A 206 11.94 8.28 -0.31
N ILE A 207 11.52 7.57 -1.36
CA ILE A 207 10.22 7.78 -2.00
C ILE A 207 9.31 6.57 -1.79
N GLY A 208 7.98 6.79 -1.87
CA GLY A 208 7.06 5.67 -1.72
C GLY A 208 5.64 6.02 -2.10
N ASP A 209 5.21 5.42 -3.14
CA ASP A 209 3.85 5.23 -3.63
C ASP A 209 3.91 4.08 -4.63
N THR A 210 2.80 3.37 -4.81
CA THR A 210 2.80 2.23 -5.74
C THR A 210 2.76 2.66 -7.20
N PRO A 211 1.92 3.64 -7.61
CA PRO A 211 1.87 4.04 -9.01
C PRO A 211 3.23 4.49 -9.54
N GLY A 212 3.88 5.43 -8.89
CA GLY A 212 5.18 5.95 -9.31
C GLY A 212 6.26 4.87 -9.35
N CYS A 213 6.43 4.11 -8.25
CA CYS A 213 7.42 3.03 -8.20
C CYS A 213 7.16 1.92 -9.23
N SER A 214 5.90 1.67 -9.60
CA SER A 214 5.56 0.66 -10.61
C SER A 214 5.89 1.11 -12.03
N LEU A 215 5.74 2.41 -12.33
CA LEU A 215 5.89 2.97 -13.67
C LEU A 215 7.33 3.39 -14.00
N LEU A 216 8.13 3.78 -13.00
CA LEU A 216 9.55 4.08 -13.22
C LEU A 216 10.29 2.86 -13.77
N ASP A 217 11.20 3.07 -14.70
CA ASP A 217 12.05 2.01 -15.26
C ASP A 217 13.22 1.67 -14.36
N ASN A 218 13.77 2.66 -13.65
CA ASN A 218 14.85 2.53 -12.67
C ASN A 218 14.65 3.52 -11.51
N PHE A 219 15.55 3.51 -10.53
CA PHE A 219 15.51 4.36 -9.36
C PHE A 219 16.80 5.19 -9.20
N ASP A 220 17.35 5.68 -10.32
CA ASP A 220 18.56 6.48 -10.30
C ASP A 220 18.38 7.75 -9.48
N GLY A 221 19.35 8.04 -8.61
CA GLY A 221 19.30 9.18 -7.70
C GLY A 221 18.43 8.98 -6.45
N ILE A 222 17.77 7.81 -6.31
CA ILE A 222 16.91 7.45 -5.18
C ILE A 222 17.64 6.44 -4.29
N ASP A 223 17.77 6.76 -2.99
CA ASP A 223 18.48 5.90 -2.05
C ASP A 223 17.56 4.81 -1.44
N GLU A 224 16.25 5.03 -1.37
CA GLU A 224 15.29 4.09 -0.79
C GLU A 224 13.91 4.20 -1.43
N ILE A 225 13.25 3.05 -1.67
CA ILE A 225 11.86 3.00 -2.13
C ILE A 225 10.96 2.22 -1.17
N ARG A 226 9.68 2.67 -1.05
CA ARG A 226 8.72 2.15 -0.05
C ARG A 226 7.32 1.85 -0.61
N PRO A 227 7.17 1.27 -1.82
CA PRO A 227 5.83 0.92 -2.33
C PRO A 227 5.17 -0.14 -1.46
N GLY A 228 3.83 -0.15 -1.41
CA GLY A 228 3.07 -1.11 -0.61
C GLY A 228 2.07 -1.93 -1.42
N ASN A 229 1.12 -1.27 -2.08
CA ASN A 229 0.02 -1.92 -2.81
C ASN A 229 0.49 -2.82 -3.97
N PHE A 230 1.66 -2.56 -4.56
CA PHE A 230 2.25 -3.31 -5.67
C PHE A 230 2.28 -4.84 -5.42
N VAL A 231 2.34 -5.27 -4.18
CA VAL A 231 2.40 -6.69 -3.81
C VAL A 231 1.12 -7.44 -4.21
N TYR A 232 -0.02 -6.75 -4.13
CA TYR A 232 -1.32 -7.31 -4.47
C TYR A 232 -1.91 -6.71 -5.73
N TYR A 233 -1.67 -5.41 -5.99
CA TYR A 233 -2.39 -4.59 -6.94
C TYR A 233 -3.91 -4.70 -6.74
N ASP A 234 -4.69 -4.01 -7.56
CA ASP A 234 -6.15 -3.95 -7.47
C ASP A 234 -6.76 -3.33 -8.71
N LEU A 235 -8.08 -3.15 -8.69
CA LEU A 235 -8.81 -2.58 -9.82
C LEU A 235 -8.41 -1.12 -10.09
N MET A 236 -8.13 -0.34 -9.04
CA MET A 236 -7.67 1.05 -9.21
C MET A 236 -6.34 1.11 -9.98
N MET A 237 -5.39 0.23 -9.64
CA MET A 237 -4.09 0.16 -10.32
C MET A 237 -4.22 -0.36 -11.76
N LEU A 238 -5.15 -1.28 -12.01
CA LEU A 238 -5.45 -1.80 -13.35
C LEU A 238 -6.03 -0.71 -14.25
N GLU A 239 -7.05 0.02 -13.79
CA GLU A 239 -7.70 1.08 -14.57
C GLU A 239 -6.73 2.25 -14.87
N LYS A 240 -5.78 2.52 -13.99
CA LYS A 240 -4.70 3.50 -14.21
C LYS A 240 -3.54 2.98 -15.08
N GLN A 241 -3.64 1.75 -15.57
CA GLN A 241 -2.57 1.08 -16.36
C GLN A 241 -1.22 0.99 -15.62
N VAL A 242 -1.26 0.98 -14.29
CA VAL A 242 -0.07 0.80 -13.43
C VAL A 242 0.35 -0.67 -13.36
N CYS A 243 -0.61 -1.58 -13.52
CA CYS A 243 -0.40 -3.02 -13.57
C CYS A 243 -1.25 -3.69 -14.66
N THR A 244 -0.99 -4.97 -14.93
CA THR A 244 -1.87 -5.81 -15.75
C THR A 244 -2.77 -6.69 -14.88
N LYS A 245 -3.82 -7.30 -15.46
CA LYS A 245 -4.74 -8.20 -14.75
C LYS A 245 -3.97 -9.38 -14.11
N GLU A 246 -2.97 -9.91 -14.79
CA GLU A 246 -2.14 -11.04 -14.35
C GLU A 246 -1.26 -10.71 -13.14
N GLN A 247 -1.03 -9.42 -12.86
CA GLN A 247 -0.28 -8.95 -11.70
C GLN A 247 -1.15 -8.78 -10.45
N ILE A 248 -2.48 -8.88 -10.58
CA ILE A 248 -3.38 -8.79 -9.43
C ILE A 248 -3.32 -10.10 -8.65
N ALA A 249 -2.71 -10.05 -7.47
CA ALA A 249 -2.47 -11.21 -6.62
C ALA A 249 -3.59 -11.47 -5.62
N ALA A 250 -4.47 -10.51 -5.38
CA ALA A 250 -5.46 -10.59 -4.32
C ALA A 250 -6.88 -10.30 -4.82
N THR A 251 -7.80 -11.21 -4.55
CA THR A 251 -9.20 -11.14 -4.95
C THR A 251 -10.13 -11.55 -3.80
N LEU A 252 -11.42 -11.23 -3.90
CA LEU A 252 -12.45 -11.71 -2.99
C LEU A 252 -13.33 -12.75 -3.68
N PHE A 253 -13.52 -13.86 -3.00
CA PHE A 253 -14.51 -14.88 -3.38
C PHE A 253 -15.79 -14.64 -2.60
N CYS A 254 -16.90 -14.44 -3.31
CA CYS A 254 -18.19 -14.09 -2.72
C CYS A 254 -19.29 -15.03 -3.21
N PRO A 255 -20.06 -15.66 -2.28
CA PRO A 255 -21.26 -16.43 -2.65
C PRO A 255 -22.36 -15.52 -3.21
N ILE A 256 -23.03 -15.97 -4.28
CA ILE A 256 -24.29 -15.40 -4.74
C ILE A 256 -25.38 -15.87 -3.79
N VAL A 257 -26.16 -14.94 -3.26
CA VAL A 257 -27.22 -15.24 -2.28
C VAL A 257 -28.63 -15.01 -2.83
N ASP A 258 -28.76 -14.17 -3.86
CA ASP A 258 -30.03 -13.91 -4.53
C ASP A 258 -29.79 -13.41 -5.96
N ILE A 259 -30.85 -13.47 -6.80
CA ILE A 259 -30.86 -12.98 -8.18
C ILE A 259 -32.12 -12.17 -8.45
N ASN A 260 -32.02 -11.11 -9.23
CA ASN A 260 -33.14 -10.32 -9.69
C ASN A 260 -33.17 -10.37 -11.24
N ASN A 261 -34.15 -11.12 -11.76
CA ASN A 261 -34.30 -11.35 -13.19
C ASN A 261 -34.69 -10.08 -13.96
N ASP A 262 -35.56 -9.24 -13.39
CA ASP A 262 -36.08 -8.04 -14.05
C ASP A 262 -34.98 -6.98 -14.21
N ARG A 263 -34.18 -6.82 -13.18
CA ARG A 263 -33.07 -5.86 -13.18
C ARG A 263 -31.75 -6.41 -13.71
N LYS A 264 -31.69 -7.73 -13.99
CA LYS A 264 -30.44 -8.41 -14.38
C LYS A 264 -29.32 -8.16 -13.36
N GLU A 265 -29.59 -8.40 -12.08
CA GLU A 265 -28.70 -8.20 -10.97
C GLU A 265 -28.54 -9.47 -10.15
N ILE A 266 -27.33 -9.73 -9.68
CA ILE A 266 -27.07 -10.73 -8.66
C ILE A 266 -26.71 -10.05 -7.36
N ILE A 267 -27.16 -10.60 -6.25
CA ILE A 267 -26.83 -10.16 -4.90
C ILE A 267 -25.80 -11.12 -4.33
N ILE A 268 -24.70 -10.57 -3.88
CA ILE A 268 -23.61 -11.33 -3.28
C ILE A 268 -23.54 -11.10 -1.76
N HIS A 269 -23.17 -12.13 -1.03
CA HIS A 269 -22.63 -11.96 0.31
C HIS A 269 -21.22 -11.38 0.16
N GLY A 270 -21.11 -10.07 0.23
CA GLY A 270 -19.89 -9.33 -0.07
C GLY A 270 -20.18 -7.84 -0.10
N GLY A 271 -20.27 -7.20 1.07
CA GLY A 271 -20.61 -5.79 1.22
C GLY A 271 -19.41 -4.92 1.64
N ALA A 272 -19.73 -3.72 2.12
CA ALA A 272 -18.74 -2.70 2.49
C ALA A 272 -17.74 -3.15 3.56
N ILE A 273 -18.13 -4.03 4.47
CA ILE A 273 -17.23 -4.59 5.49
C ILE A 273 -16.22 -5.61 4.93
N HIS A 274 -16.33 -5.95 3.65
CA HIS A 274 -15.41 -6.85 2.95
C HIS A 274 -14.58 -6.11 1.91
N PHE A 275 -15.21 -5.17 1.16
CA PHE A 275 -14.60 -4.41 0.05
C PHE A 275 -14.13 -3.02 0.44
N SER A 276 -14.64 -2.39 1.51
CA SER A 276 -14.71 -0.96 1.77
C SER A 276 -15.78 -0.26 0.93
N LYS A 277 -15.95 1.06 1.13
CA LYS A 277 -16.82 1.90 0.27
C LYS A 277 -16.03 2.74 -0.73
N GLU A 278 -14.77 2.42 -0.92
CA GLU A 278 -13.98 3.06 -1.97
C GLU A 278 -14.45 2.61 -3.35
N PHE A 279 -14.45 3.55 -4.29
CA PHE A 279 -14.94 3.31 -5.63
C PHE A 279 -14.02 3.97 -6.67
N ILE A 280 -14.11 3.47 -7.89
CA ILE A 280 -13.63 4.17 -9.09
C ILE A 280 -14.84 4.64 -9.89
N GLU A 281 -14.66 5.72 -10.67
CA GLU A 281 -15.65 6.18 -11.62
C GLU A 281 -15.29 5.69 -13.01
N PHE A 282 -16.22 4.98 -13.64
CA PHE A 282 -16.09 4.52 -15.01
C PHE A 282 -17.39 4.78 -15.76
N ASN A 283 -17.36 5.51 -16.88
CA ASN A 283 -18.53 5.92 -17.64
C ASN A 283 -19.64 6.56 -16.78
N ASN A 284 -19.26 7.50 -15.90
CA ASN A 284 -20.14 8.20 -14.95
C ASN A 284 -20.88 7.26 -13.96
N LYS A 285 -20.37 6.05 -13.74
CA LYS A 285 -20.89 5.10 -12.77
C LYS A 285 -19.83 4.80 -11.70
N LYS A 286 -20.28 4.69 -10.45
CA LYS A 286 -19.43 4.21 -9.35
C LYS A 286 -19.34 2.70 -9.40
N ILE A 287 -18.10 2.21 -9.37
CA ILE A 287 -17.77 0.78 -9.35
C ILE A 287 -17.00 0.49 -8.06
N PHE A 288 -17.45 -0.52 -7.31
CA PHE A 288 -16.88 -0.90 -6.01
C PHE A 288 -16.02 -2.18 -6.08
N GLY A 289 -15.95 -2.81 -7.24
CA GLY A 289 -15.18 -3.99 -7.55
C GLY A 289 -15.63 -4.58 -8.87
N ARG A 290 -14.83 -5.46 -9.45
CA ARG A 290 -15.13 -6.12 -10.72
C ARG A 290 -15.08 -7.63 -10.58
N ALA A 291 -16.20 -8.30 -10.86
CA ALA A 291 -16.26 -9.74 -10.94
C ALA A 291 -15.57 -10.21 -12.24
N ILE A 292 -14.65 -11.15 -12.10
CA ILE A 292 -13.77 -11.63 -13.17
C ILE A 292 -13.95 -13.10 -13.50
N LYS A 293 -14.56 -13.88 -12.60
CA LYS A 293 -14.73 -15.31 -12.78
C LYS A 293 -15.94 -15.84 -12.03
N HIS A 294 -16.64 -16.79 -12.64
CA HIS A 294 -17.76 -17.54 -12.09
C HIS A 294 -17.37 -19.02 -11.95
N TYR A 295 -17.65 -19.63 -10.79
CA TYR A 295 -17.14 -20.97 -10.43
C TYR A 295 -18.20 -22.07 -10.39
N SER A 296 -19.23 -22.02 -11.19
CA SER A 296 -20.25 -23.07 -11.22
C SER A 296 -20.81 -23.32 -12.61
N THR A 297 -20.20 -22.72 -13.62
CA THR A 297 -20.58 -22.83 -15.03
C THR A 297 -19.33 -22.92 -15.91
N ASP A 298 -19.52 -23.33 -17.17
CA ASP A 298 -18.45 -23.33 -18.19
C ASP A 298 -18.00 -21.92 -18.61
N ILE A 299 -18.64 -20.85 -18.07
CA ILE A 299 -18.24 -19.47 -18.30
C ILE A 299 -17.06 -19.16 -17.38
N SER A 300 -15.85 -19.29 -17.90
CA SER A 300 -14.62 -19.11 -17.13
C SER A 300 -14.26 -17.64 -16.86
N GLU A 301 -14.68 -16.71 -17.73
CA GLU A 301 -14.36 -15.28 -17.60
C GLU A 301 -15.61 -14.43 -17.67
N ILE A 302 -15.73 -13.50 -16.75
CA ILE A 302 -16.77 -12.47 -16.69
C ILE A 302 -16.11 -11.11 -16.50
N ASN A 303 -16.84 -10.03 -16.77
CA ASN A 303 -16.38 -8.66 -16.57
C ASN A 303 -17.58 -7.80 -16.13
N GLU A 304 -18.00 -8.03 -14.89
CA GLU A 304 -19.24 -7.47 -14.35
C GLU A 304 -18.95 -6.62 -13.11
N ASP A 305 -19.54 -5.45 -13.02
CA ASP A 305 -19.19 -4.48 -11.99
C ASP A 305 -20.12 -4.57 -10.78
N ILE A 306 -19.55 -4.42 -9.56
CA ILE A 306 -20.31 -4.14 -8.35
C ILE A 306 -20.76 -2.69 -8.41
N VAL A 307 -22.05 -2.47 -8.52
CA VAL A 307 -22.67 -1.13 -8.68
C VAL A 307 -23.17 -0.53 -7.37
N SER A 308 -23.32 -1.36 -6.33
CA SER A 308 -23.78 -0.89 -5.02
C SER A 308 -23.27 -1.80 -3.90
N LEU A 309 -22.96 -1.20 -2.74
CA LEU A 309 -22.61 -1.91 -1.50
C LEU A 309 -23.44 -1.39 -0.33
N SER A 310 -24.14 -2.29 0.35
CA SER A 310 -24.57 -2.11 1.73
C SER A 310 -23.57 -2.77 2.69
N GLN A 311 -23.89 -2.90 3.96
CA GLN A 311 -22.92 -3.43 4.94
C GLN A 311 -22.45 -4.83 4.55
N GLU A 312 -23.38 -5.77 4.29
CA GLU A 312 -23.11 -7.19 4.02
C GLU A 312 -23.30 -7.56 2.56
N HIS A 313 -24.12 -6.81 1.80
CA HIS A 313 -24.53 -7.14 0.46
C HIS A 313 -23.81 -6.29 -0.59
N GLY A 314 -23.46 -6.93 -1.71
CA GLY A 314 -23.09 -6.26 -2.94
C GLY A 314 -24.07 -6.57 -4.06
N ILE A 315 -24.33 -5.59 -4.91
CA ILE A 315 -25.14 -5.75 -6.12
C ILE A 315 -24.19 -5.73 -7.32
N VAL A 316 -24.18 -6.83 -8.08
CA VAL A 316 -23.40 -6.93 -9.32
C VAL A 316 -24.40 -6.84 -10.48
N LYS A 317 -24.12 -5.92 -11.41
CA LYS A 317 -24.89 -5.75 -12.62
C LYS A 317 -24.40 -6.72 -13.69
N ILE A 318 -25.27 -7.57 -14.21
CA ILE A 318 -24.92 -8.54 -15.22
C ILE A 318 -25.35 -8.01 -16.59
N ASN A 319 -24.38 -7.86 -17.47
CA ASN A 319 -24.57 -7.32 -18.82
C ASN A 319 -24.51 -8.39 -19.90
N ASN A 320 -24.09 -9.62 -19.55
CA ASN A 320 -23.93 -10.69 -20.51
C ASN A 320 -25.26 -11.42 -20.80
N SER A 321 -25.29 -12.12 -21.92
CA SER A 321 -26.48 -12.93 -22.37
C SER A 321 -26.70 -14.17 -21.52
N ASN A 322 -25.79 -14.51 -20.59
CA ASN A 322 -25.82 -15.77 -19.84
C ASN A 322 -26.32 -15.59 -18.41
N PHE A 323 -27.24 -14.64 -18.17
CA PHE A 323 -27.74 -14.33 -16.82
C PHE A 323 -28.37 -15.56 -16.14
N GLU A 324 -29.01 -16.44 -16.90
CA GLU A 324 -29.64 -17.69 -16.43
C GLU A 324 -28.66 -18.69 -15.79
N ASN A 325 -27.36 -18.53 -16.06
CA ASN A 325 -26.34 -19.39 -15.47
C ASN A 325 -25.98 -19.01 -14.02
N TYR A 326 -26.35 -17.81 -13.58
CA TYR A 326 -26.12 -17.38 -12.20
C TYR A 326 -27.26 -17.94 -11.30
N LYS A 327 -26.84 -18.55 -10.17
CA LYS A 327 -27.77 -19.14 -9.19
C LYS A 327 -27.34 -18.86 -7.78
N PRO A 328 -28.26 -18.69 -6.81
CA PRO A 328 -27.89 -18.69 -5.39
C PRO A 328 -27.09 -19.95 -5.04
N GLY A 329 -26.04 -19.76 -4.24
CA GLY A 329 -25.06 -20.80 -3.91
C GLY A 329 -23.86 -20.89 -4.84
N ASN A 330 -23.90 -20.25 -6.01
CA ASN A 330 -22.71 -20.12 -6.85
C ASN A 330 -21.67 -19.16 -6.22
N LEU A 331 -20.44 -19.26 -6.67
CA LEU A 331 -19.31 -18.45 -6.18
C LEU A 331 -18.75 -17.61 -7.31
N ILE A 332 -18.51 -16.34 -7.05
CA ILE A 332 -17.81 -15.44 -7.98
C ILE A 332 -16.55 -14.88 -7.36
N GLU A 333 -15.55 -14.63 -8.21
CA GLU A 333 -14.28 -14.02 -7.87
C GLU A 333 -14.25 -12.56 -8.31
N ILE A 334 -13.83 -11.66 -7.43
CA ILE A 334 -13.95 -10.22 -7.59
C ILE A 334 -12.65 -9.55 -7.27
N ILE A 335 -12.17 -8.68 -8.16
CA ILE A 335 -11.08 -7.76 -7.89
C ILE A 335 -11.65 -6.59 -7.07
N PRO A 336 -11.15 -6.31 -5.86
CA PRO A 336 -11.54 -5.12 -5.10
C PRO A 336 -10.99 -3.85 -5.74
N VAL A 337 -11.67 -2.72 -5.53
CA VAL A 337 -11.14 -1.41 -5.97
C VAL A 337 -9.81 -1.12 -5.29
N HIS A 338 -9.70 -1.39 -3.98
CA HIS A 338 -8.50 -1.11 -3.20
C HIS A 338 -8.11 -2.32 -2.33
N SER A 339 -7.09 -3.04 -2.75
CA SER A 339 -6.66 -4.27 -2.08
C SER A 339 -6.18 -4.04 -0.64
N CYS A 340 -5.56 -2.88 -0.32
CA CYS A 340 -5.10 -2.58 1.04
C CYS A 340 -6.26 -2.51 2.03
N LEU A 341 -7.37 -1.85 1.65
CA LEU A 341 -8.55 -1.74 2.51
C LEU A 341 -9.27 -3.07 2.65
N ALA A 342 -9.45 -3.79 1.53
CA ALA A 342 -10.06 -5.11 1.55
C ALA A 342 -9.24 -6.09 2.40
N ALA A 343 -7.92 -6.13 2.27
CA ALA A 343 -7.04 -6.95 3.10
C ALA A 343 -7.16 -6.62 4.60
N ASN A 344 -7.25 -5.33 4.94
CA ASN A 344 -7.43 -4.91 6.34
C ASN A 344 -8.78 -5.33 6.91
N LEU A 345 -9.87 -5.15 6.16
CA LEU A 345 -11.22 -5.57 6.56
C LEU A 345 -11.32 -7.10 6.68
N MET A 346 -10.60 -7.83 5.86
CA MET A 346 -10.61 -9.28 5.79
C MET A 346 -9.51 -9.95 6.64
N LYS A 347 -8.91 -9.25 7.59
CA LYS A 347 -7.97 -9.84 8.57
C LYS A 347 -8.63 -11.04 9.25
N GLY A 348 -7.94 -12.19 9.27
CA GLY A 348 -8.49 -13.46 9.79
C GLY A 348 -9.35 -14.26 8.82
N LYS A 349 -9.77 -13.70 7.69
CA LYS A 349 -10.50 -14.40 6.60
C LYS A 349 -9.67 -14.49 5.30
N THR A 350 -8.35 -14.30 5.40
CA THR A 350 -7.41 -14.37 4.28
C THR A 350 -6.91 -15.80 4.07
N ARG A 351 -6.88 -16.26 2.83
CA ARG A 351 -6.29 -17.54 2.41
C ARG A 351 -5.20 -17.31 1.39
N HIS A 352 -4.03 -17.87 1.63
CA HIS A 352 -2.91 -17.87 0.69
C HIS A 352 -2.88 -19.21 -0.06
N TYR A 353 -2.58 -19.21 -1.36
CA TYR A 353 -2.52 -20.40 -2.22
C TYR A 353 -1.44 -20.27 -3.31
#